data_f49ddd5c58d11cb4ea86f47b392f8331
#
_entry.id   f49ddd5c58d11cb4ea86f47b392f8331
#
_cell.length_a   1.000
_cell.length_b   1.000
_cell.length_c   1.000
_cell.angle_alpha   90.00
_cell.angle_beta   90.00
_cell.angle_gamma   90.00
#
_symmetry.space_group_name_H-M   'P 1'
#
loop_
_entity.id
_entity.type
_entity.pdbx_description
1 polymer ?
#
loop_
_entity_poly.entity_id
_entity_poly.type
_entity_poly.pdbx_seq_one_letter_code
_entity_poly.pdbx_strand_id
1 'polypeptide(L)'
;MATVRYIVEDVETAAAFYLKHFGFRLKQQFGPAMAILTRDDLTLWLAGPMASASRPMPDGRKPEPGGWNRFVLEIQGELPALVSTLREHGVHFRNDIIEGPGGRQILCEDPSGNAIELFEPKNS
;
A
#
# COMPACT_ATOMS: atom_id res chain seq x y z
N MET A 1 -16.05 0.15 7.81
CA MET A 1 -14.82 0.92 7.55
C MET A 1 -13.64 0.24 8.22
N ALA A 2 -12.58 0.01 7.49
CA ALA A 2 -11.43 -0.71 8.01
C ALA A 2 -10.21 0.20 8.08
N THR A 3 -9.38 -0.02 9.10
CA THR A 3 -8.11 0.69 9.25
C THR A 3 -6.98 -0.34 9.22
N VAL A 4 -5.99 -0.08 8.38
CA VAL A 4 -4.80 -0.92 8.24
C VAL A 4 -3.58 -0.07 8.58
N ARG A 5 -2.63 -0.65 9.29
CA ARG A 5 -1.38 0.04 9.60
C ARG A 5 -0.24 -0.61 8.84
N TYR A 6 0.51 0.20 8.11
CA TYR A 6 1.74 -0.22 7.44
C TYR A 6 2.92 0.47 8.09
N ILE A 7 3.93 -0.31 8.41
CA ILE A 7 5.22 0.23 8.86
C ILE A 7 5.96 0.69 7.62
N VAL A 8 6.48 1.91 7.64
CA VAL A 8 7.22 2.47 6.51
C VAL A 8 8.52 3.09 6.98
N GLU A 9 9.46 3.21 6.06
CA GLU A 9 10.78 3.77 6.38
C GLU A 9 10.74 5.28 6.44
N ASP A 10 9.93 5.91 5.58
CA ASP A 10 9.78 7.36 5.53
C ASP A 10 8.32 7.71 5.24
N VAL A 11 7.69 8.40 6.17
CA VAL A 11 6.26 8.69 6.09
C VAL A 11 5.93 9.60 4.91
N GLU A 12 6.74 10.63 4.67
CA GLU A 12 6.45 11.57 3.59
C GLU A 12 6.55 10.90 2.22
N THR A 13 7.59 10.11 2.01
CA THR A 13 7.77 9.39 0.75
C THR A 13 6.64 8.39 0.54
N ALA A 14 6.26 7.67 1.58
CA ALA A 14 5.17 6.70 1.50
C ALA A 14 3.85 7.39 1.20
N ALA A 15 3.53 8.46 1.91
CA ALA A 15 2.28 9.18 1.70
C ALA A 15 2.18 9.70 0.26
N ALA A 16 3.26 10.31 -0.23
CA ALA A 16 3.29 10.84 -1.59
C ALA A 16 3.03 9.74 -2.63
N PHE A 17 3.58 8.56 -2.40
CA PHE A 17 3.37 7.40 -3.27
C PHE A 17 1.89 7.03 -3.37
N TYR A 18 1.23 6.90 -2.22
CA TYR A 18 -0.19 6.51 -2.20
C TYR A 18 -1.09 7.59 -2.78
N LEU A 19 -0.78 8.85 -2.53
CA LEU A 19 -1.55 9.95 -3.10
C LEU A 19 -1.39 10.01 -4.61
N LYS A 20 -0.17 9.83 -5.10
CA LYS A 20 0.11 9.95 -6.52
C LYS A 20 -0.43 8.80 -7.34
N HIS A 21 -0.27 7.56 -6.84
CA HIS A 21 -0.52 6.38 -7.66
C HIS A 21 -1.85 5.70 -7.41
N PHE A 22 -2.42 5.85 -6.23
CA PHE A 22 -3.59 5.06 -5.87
C PHE A 22 -4.78 5.87 -5.36
N GLY A 23 -4.73 7.18 -5.54
CA GLY A 23 -5.90 8.02 -5.25
C GLY A 23 -6.24 8.17 -3.78
N PHE A 24 -5.28 7.91 -2.90
CA PHE A 24 -5.50 8.18 -1.48
C PHE A 24 -5.49 9.66 -1.22
N ARG A 25 -6.17 10.07 -0.14
CA ARG A 25 -6.15 11.44 0.35
C ARG A 25 -5.46 11.49 1.70
N LEU A 26 -4.70 12.54 1.94
CA LEU A 26 -4.10 12.78 3.24
C LEU A 26 -5.15 13.37 4.17
N LYS A 27 -5.51 12.64 5.20
CA LYS A 27 -6.47 13.11 6.18
C LYS A 27 -5.78 13.89 7.29
N GLN A 28 -4.63 13.39 7.75
CA GLN A 28 -3.90 14.03 8.83
C GLN A 28 -2.47 13.51 8.85
N GLN A 29 -1.54 14.38 9.22
CA GLN A 29 -0.14 13.99 9.38
C GLN A 29 0.37 14.48 10.71
N PHE A 30 1.12 13.62 11.40
CA PHE A 30 1.72 13.92 12.70
C PHE A 30 3.23 14.02 12.52
N GLY A 31 3.67 15.08 11.85
CA GLY A 31 5.09 15.28 11.55
C GLY A 31 5.68 14.11 10.80
N PRO A 32 6.91 13.72 11.11
CA PRO A 32 7.54 12.57 10.44
C PRO A 32 7.14 11.22 11.03
N ALA A 33 6.35 11.21 12.12
CA ALA A 33 6.05 9.97 12.82
C ALA A 33 4.97 9.15 12.13
N MET A 34 3.91 9.81 11.62
CA MET A 34 2.75 9.10 11.17
C MET A 34 1.90 9.92 10.20
N ALA A 35 1.20 9.25 9.29
CA ALA A 35 0.20 9.87 8.44
C ALA A 35 -1.05 8.99 8.36
N ILE A 36 -2.21 9.63 8.25
CA ILE A 36 -3.49 8.96 8.08
C ILE A 36 -3.99 9.27 6.69
N LEU A 37 -4.16 8.26 5.87
CA LEU A 37 -4.64 8.36 4.50
C LEU A 37 -5.98 7.66 4.38
N THR A 38 -6.82 8.11 3.45
CA THR A 38 -8.11 7.47 3.19
C THR A 38 -8.31 7.26 1.70
N ARG A 39 -8.99 6.17 1.38
CA ARG A 39 -9.46 5.87 0.02
C ARG A 39 -10.72 5.03 0.16
N ASP A 40 -11.86 5.58 -0.27
CA ASP A 40 -13.16 4.92 -0.09
C ASP A 40 -13.36 4.52 1.37
N ASP A 41 -13.60 3.24 1.63
CA ASP A 41 -13.83 2.75 2.99
C ASP A 41 -12.55 2.35 3.71
N LEU A 42 -11.41 2.51 3.07
CA LEU A 42 -10.13 2.12 3.66
C LEU A 42 -9.44 3.32 4.29
N THR A 43 -9.02 3.15 5.53
CA THR A 43 -8.13 4.09 6.20
C THR A 43 -6.77 3.43 6.35
N LEU A 44 -5.73 4.09 5.90
CA LEU A 44 -4.37 3.57 5.95
C LEU A 44 -3.53 4.46 6.87
N TRP A 45 -2.97 3.86 7.91
CA TRP A 45 -2.06 4.54 8.82
C TRP A 45 -0.64 4.16 8.44
N LEU A 46 0.17 5.16 8.08
CA LEU A 46 1.57 4.95 7.76
C LEU A 46 2.39 5.30 8.99
N ALA A 47 3.06 4.32 9.57
CA ALA A 47 3.82 4.49 10.80
C ALA A 47 5.31 4.46 10.48
N GLY A 48 5.98 5.59 10.67
CA GLY A 48 7.43 5.70 10.45
C GLY A 48 8.23 5.23 11.67
N PRO A 49 9.56 5.34 11.59
CA PRO A 49 10.42 4.86 12.68
C PRO A 49 10.17 5.53 14.02
N MET A 50 9.64 6.74 14.02
CA MET A 50 9.39 7.49 15.27
C MET A 50 8.03 7.21 15.88
N ALA A 51 7.18 6.44 15.19
CA ALA A 51 5.84 6.14 15.69
C ALA A 51 5.91 5.13 16.84
N SER A 52 4.90 5.20 17.72
CA SER A 52 4.82 4.24 18.83
C SER A 52 4.70 2.80 18.31
N ALA A 53 4.06 2.63 17.16
CA ALA A 53 3.88 1.30 16.57
C ALA A 53 5.20 0.70 16.08
N SER A 54 6.26 1.50 15.97
CA SER A 54 7.56 1.01 15.50
C SER A 54 8.51 0.71 16.66
N ARG A 55 8.03 0.77 17.89
CA ARG A 55 8.88 0.47 19.05
C ARG A 55 9.24 -1.01 19.08
N PRO A 56 10.44 -1.34 19.60
CA PRO A 56 10.83 -2.75 19.70
C PRO A 56 9.89 -3.56 20.58
N MET A 57 9.76 -4.82 20.25
CA MET A 57 9.02 -5.79 21.06
C MET A 57 9.84 -6.16 22.30
N PRO A 58 9.22 -6.82 23.29
CA PRO A 58 9.96 -7.22 24.51
C PRO A 58 11.19 -8.07 24.21
N ASP A 59 11.20 -8.83 23.12
CA ASP A 59 12.33 -9.67 22.73
C ASP A 59 13.36 -8.93 21.87
N GLY A 60 13.17 -7.63 21.66
CA GLY A 60 14.09 -6.80 20.91
C GLY A 60 13.83 -6.70 19.41
N ARG A 61 12.91 -7.50 18.89
CA ARG A 61 12.57 -7.40 17.46
C ARG A 61 11.80 -6.12 17.18
N LYS A 62 12.09 -5.49 16.07
CA LYS A 62 11.40 -4.27 15.64
C LYS A 62 10.42 -4.60 14.54
N PRO A 63 9.23 -3.97 14.54
CA PRO A 63 8.34 -4.05 13.39
C PRO A 63 9.05 -3.55 12.14
N GLU A 64 8.90 -4.28 11.04
CA GLU A 64 9.55 -3.98 9.78
C GLU A 64 8.52 -3.94 8.67
N PRO A 65 8.75 -3.11 7.64
CA PRO A 65 7.90 -3.16 6.45
C PRO A 65 8.10 -4.44 5.66
N GLY A 66 7.18 -4.73 4.74
CA GLY A 66 7.28 -5.90 3.88
C GLY A 66 6.27 -6.96 4.26
N GLY A 67 6.62 -8.22 3.99
CA GLY A 67 5.75 -9.34 4.26
C GLY A 67 4.77 -9.61 3.12
N TRP A 68 3.77 -10.47 3.39
CA TRP A 68 2.81 -10.91 2.39
C TRP A 68 1.38 -10.47 2.67
N ASN A 69 1.09 -10.00 3.88
CA ASN A 69 -0.21 -9.44 4.19
C ASN A 69 -0.38 -8.12 3.46
N ARG A 70 -1.59 -7.89 2.93
CA ARG A 70 -1.83 -6.70 2.13
C ARG A 70 -3.31 -6.37 2.11
N PHE A 71 -3.58 -5.13 1.78
CA PHE A 71 -4.94 -4.77 1.40
C PHE A 71 -5.09 -4.91 -0.11
N VAL A 72 -6.33 -5.01 -0.54
CA VAL A 72 -6.67 -5.17 -1.95
C VAL A 72 -7.35 -3.90 -2.41
N LEU A 73 -6.88 -3.34 -3.50
CA LEU A 73 -7.52 -2.21 -4.16
C LEU A 73 -8.23 -2.71 -5.40
N GLU A 74 -9.54 -2.52 -5.46
CA GLU A 74 -10.29 -2.91 -6.65
C GLU A 74 -10.08 -1.88 -7.74
N ILE A 75 -9.75 -2.37 -8.93
CA ILE A 75 -9.50 -1.56 -10.10
C ILE A 75 -10.66 -1.78 -11.07
N GLN A 76 -11.27 -0.69 -11.52
CA GLN A 76 -12.40 -0.77 -12.43
C GLN A 76 -11.88 -0.84 -13.86
N GLY A 77 -11.67 -2.06 -14.35
CA GLY A 77 -11.23 -2.30 -15.71
C GLY A 77 -9.77 -1.96 -15.97
N GLU A 78 -9.25 -2.43 -17.09
CA GLU A 78 -7.95 -2.01 -17.62
C GLU A 78 -6.76 -2.20 -16.68
N LEU A 79 -6.74 -3.30 -15.93
CA LEU A 79 -5.60 -3.60 -15.06
C LEU A 79 -4.27 -3.61 -15.82
N PRO A 80 -4.17 -4.25 -17.02
CA PRO A 80 -2.89 -4.23 -17.73
C PRO A 80 -2.39 -2.82 -18.05
N ALA A 81 -3.27 -1.91 -18.41
CA ALA A 81 -2.87 -0.54 -18.71
C ALA A 81 -2.37 0.18 -17.47
N LEU A 82 -3.05 -0.02 -16.33
CA LEU A 82 -2.61 0.56 -15.07
C LEU A 82 -1.24 0.03 -14.67
N VAL A 83 -1.03 -1.28 -14.79
CA VAL A 83 0.25 -1.89 -14.47
C VAL A 83 1.36 -1.31 -15.31
N SER A 84 1.11 -1.14 -16.61
CA SER A 84 2.08 -0.55 -17.52
C SER A 84 2.47 0.86 -17.09
N THR A 85 1.47 1.68 -16.76
CA THR A 85 1.71 3.05 -16.30
C THR A 85 2.51 3.08 -15.00
N LEU A 86 2.14 2.22 -14.05
CA LEU A 86 2.85 2.18 -12.76
C LEU A 86 4.30 1.73 -12.94
N ARG A 87 4.54 0.76 -13.83
CA ARG A 87 5.92 0.34 -14.12
C ARG A 87 6.74 1.47 -14.73
N GLU A 88 6.14 2.26 -15.60
CA GLU A 88 6.83 3.42 -16.17
C GLU A 88 7.22 4.44 -15.12
N HIS A 89 6.45 4.52 -14.03
CA HIS A 89 6.75 5.43 -12.92
C HIS A 89 7.64 4.78 -11.86
N GLY A 90 8.18 3.60 -12.13
CA GLY A 90 9.12 2.97 -11.23
C GLY A 90 8.52 2.15 -10.10
N VAL A 91 7.23 1.89 -10.14
CA VAL A 91 6.59 1.04 -9.12
C VAL A 91 7.07 -0.40 -9.30
N HIS A 92 7.52 -1.01 -8.20
CA HIS A 92 8.02 -2.38 -8.22
C HIS A 92 6.88 -3.37 -8.08
N PHE A 93 6.89 -4.40 -8.93
CA PHE A 93 5.92 -5.49 -8.88
C PHE A 93 6.61 -6.78 -8.48
N ARG A 94 5.94 -7.59 -7.68
CA ARG A 94 6.48 -8.88 -7.24
C ARG A 94 6.23 -10.01 -8.22
N ASN A 95 5.22 -9.84 -9.10
CA ASN A 95 4.83 -10.87 -10.04
C ASN A 95 4.22 -10.25 -11.28
N ASP A 96 3.69 -11.09 -12.15
CA ASP A 96 2.90 -10.68 -13.30
C ASP A 96 1.42 -10.90 -13.00
N ILE A 97 0.55 -10.40 -13.88
CA ILE A 97 -0.90 -10.54 -13.69
C ILE A 97 -1.28 -12.01 -13.68
N ILE A 98 -2.03 -12.40 -12.66
CA ILE A 98 -2.54 -13.76 -12.51
C ILE A 98 -4.04 -13.73 -12.73
N GLU A 99 -4.54 -14.64 -13.57
CA GLU A 99 -5.98 -14.76 -13.80
C GLU A 99 -6.53 -15.88 -12.94
N GLY A 100 -7.62 -15.58 -12.25
CA GLY A 100 -8.31 -16.54 -11.43
C GLY A 100 -9.80 -16.51 -11.71
N PRO A 101 -10.58 -17.32 -11.00
CA PRO A 101 -12.03 -17.36 -11.25
C PRO A 101 -12.74 -16.05 -10.90
N GLY A 102 -12.23 -15.29 -9.96
CA GLY A 102 -12.86 -14.04 -9.54
C GLY A 102 -12.42 -12.81 -10.32
N GLY A 103 -11.34 -12.90 -11.07
CA GLY A 103 -10.79 -11.75 -11.79
C GLY A 103 -9.30 -11.86 -11.99
N ARG A 104 -8.64 -10.71 -12.14
CA ARG A 104 -7.19 -10.64 -12.35
C ARG A 104 -6.55 -9.89 -11.21
N GLN A 105 -5.34 -10.28 -10.84
CA GLN A 105 -4.65 -9.67 -9.71
C GLN A 105 -3.15 -9.58 -9.93
N ILE A 106 -2.51 -8.67 -9.23
CA ILE A 106 -1.06 -8.52 -9.26
C ILE A 106 -0.62 -7.86 -7.95
N LEU A 107 0.61 -8.17 -7.53
CA LEU A 107 1.18 -7.57 -6.32
C LEU A 107 2.22 -6.53 -6.68
N CYS A 108 2.07 -5.33 -6.13
CA CYS A 108 3.12 -4.33 -6.20
C CYS A 108 3.54 -3.94 -4.80
N GLU A 109 4.52 -3.05 -4.70
CA GLU A 109 5.09 -2.63 -3.43
C GLU A 109 5.10 -1.12 -3.29
N ASP A 110 4.88 -0.66 -2.06
CA ASP A 110 5.13 0.75 -1.76
C ASP A 110 6.65 0.99 -1.61
N PRO A 111 7.11 2.23 -1.40
CA PRO A 111 8.55 2.50 -1.33
C PRO A 111 9.29 1.76 -0.21
N SER A 112 8.57 1.30 0.80
CA SER A 112 9.17 0.54 1.91
C SER A 112 9.10 -0.97 1.71
N GLY A 113 8.52 -1.42 0.59
CA GLY A 113 8.41 -2.85 0.29
C GLY A 113 7.15 -3.51 0.80
N ASN A 114 6.17 -2.75 1.27
CA ASN A 114 4.90 -3.31 1.71
C ASN A 114 4.07 -3.72 0.51
N ALA A 115 3.38 -4.85 0.63
CA ALA A 115 2.60 -5.42 -0.46
C ALA A 115 1.28 -4.70 -0.65
N ILE A 116 0.90 -4.48 -1.89
CA ILE A 116 -0.39 -3.93 -2.30
C ILE A 116 -0.91 -4.84 -3.40
N GLU A 117 -2.13 -5.33 -3.26
CA GLU A 117 -2.75 -6.13 -4.31
C GLU A 117 -3.69 -5.27 -5.13
N LEU A 118 -3.51 -5.28 -6.45
CA LEU A 118 -4.43 -4.65 -7.38
C LEU A 118 -5.29 -5.75 -7.95
N PHE A 119 -6.61 -5.60 -7.82
CA PHE A 119 -7.56 -6.63 -8.22
C PHE A 119 -8.59 -6.05 -9.16
N GLU A 120 -8.73 -6.66 -10.34
CA GLU A 120 -9.78 -6.30 -11.31
C GLU A 120 -10.83 -7.40 -11.29
N PRO A 121 -12.04 -7.12 -10.79
CA PRO A 121 -13.09 -8.15 -10.76
C PRO A 121 -13.45 -8.58 -12.15
N LYS A 122 -13.79 -9.85 -12.28
CA LYS A 122 -14.22 -10.41 -13.54
C LYS A 122 -15.62 -9.94 -13.83
N ASN A 123 -15.78 -9.27 -14.94
CA ASN A 123 -17.07 -8.97 -15.49
C ASN A 123 -18.04 -8.32 -14.58
N SER A 124 -17.63 -7.32 -14.05
CA SER A 124 -18.57 -6.56 -13.26
C SER A 124 -19.50 -5.79 -14.13
#